data_b2b96dbe50e1ba03871cfc21d1f65a22
#
_entry.id   b2b96dbe50e1ba03871cfc21d1f65a22
#
_cell.length_a   1.000
_cell.length_b   1.000
_cell.length_c   1.000
_cell.angle_alpha   90.00
_cell.angle_beta   90.00
_cell.angle_gamma   90.00
#
_symmetry.space_group_name_H-M   'P 1'
#
loop_
_entity.id
_entity.type
_entity.pdbx_description
1 polymer ?
#
loop_
_entity_poly.entity_id
_entity_poly.type
_entity_poly.pdbx_seq_one_letter_code
_entity_poly.pdbx_strand_id
1 'polypeptide(L)'
;MMKKNVSVGAKAAAAFACAVVAGVLWADPYGAPPDARHAWAVHDDNRPPVKKITADAGKVPSDAKVLFDGSAASIAANWCDKDGNPTKWTLDPKGELISVKGAGYIFTKDRFSDFQLHVEWAAPTGYDEAVKGQARGNSGVFLMGNYEIQVLHSYETDADAPGGNKNPNYSDGQAGAVYGQNPPAVNPCRAPGVFNSYDIIFHAPVERTSGVIERPATVTVLFNGVVVQDHWLFDGPTGFRARATYARTKSDTGLVRTAKMPIAFQDHGNPVHFRNVWIREIARPEDNVTHGDYYAKPDKVLELRRATAARLDAEFEAKWGNETNLARKLVEAWRVAAYAVSADRMARVSVLEKAYLAKIAGAKTAKEVDDVGLGLWSMKTYYQGLLHSELILPDNPVLAKLESFSN
;
A
#
# COMPACT_ATOMS: atom_id res chain seq x y z
N MET A 1 60.45 29.73 -26.55
CA MET A 1 59.59 30.87 -26.65
C MET A 1 58.37 30.57 -25.76
N MET A 2 58.16 31.36 -24.77
CA MET A 2 57.18 31.59 -23.72
C MET A 2 56.10 30.56 -23.52
N LYS A 3 56.22 29.82 -22.40
CA LYS A 3 55.12 29.10 -21.72
C LYS A 3 54.28 30.12 -20.96
N LYS A 4 52.96 30.18 -21.24
CA LYS A 4 52.00 30.88 -20.40
C LYS A 4 51.42 29.90 -19.37
N ASN A 5 51.73 30.16 -18.12
CA ASN A 5 51.08 29.52 -16.99
C ASN A 5 49.68 30.09 -16.85
N VAL A 6 48.66 29.17 -16.83
CA VAL A 6 47.30 29.49 -16.43
C VAL A 6 47.14 28.99 -14.98
N SER A 7 47.00 29.92 -14.06
CA SER A 7 46.69 29.65 -12.66
C SER A 7 45.24 29.16 -12.54
N VAL A 8 45.08 27.95 -12.01
CA VAL A 8 43.79 27.41 -11.61
C VAL A 8 43.44 28.02 -10.25
N GLY A 9 42.45 28.90 -10.23
CA GLY A 9 41.90 29.46 -9.02
C GLY A 9 41.18 28.39 -8.20
N ALA A 10 41.66 28.19 -6.99
CA ALA A 10 40.99 27.37 -5.99
C ALA A 10 39.62 27.97 -5.64
N LYS A 11 38.52 27.29 -6.02
CA LYS A 11 37.16 27.57 -5.48
C LYS A 11 37.13 26.96 -4.09
N ALA A 12 37.06 27.81 -3.09
CA ALA A 12 36.78 27.42 -1.72
C ALA A 12 35.39 26.77 -1.65
N ALA A 13 35.33 25.47 -1.39
CA ALA A 13 34.14 24.77 -1.01
C ALA A 13 33.86 25.16 0.45
N ALA A 14 32.83 25.96 0.68
CA ALA A 14 32.29 26.21 2.00
C ALA A 14 31.66 24.88 2.50
N ALA A 15 32.38 24.14 3.31
CA ALA A 15 31.85 23.04 4.06
C ALA A 15 30.94 23.64 5.16
N PHE A 16 29.63 23.50 5.01
CA PHE A 16 28.69 23.67 6.09
C PHE A 16 28.94 22.51 7.07
N ALA A 17 29.75 22.76 8.08
CA ALA A 17 29.86 21.91 9.24
C ALA A 17 28.52 22.07 10.02
N CYS A 18 27.58 21.16 9.80
CA CYS A 18 26.54 20.92 10.77
C CYS A 18 27.21 20.43 12.05
N ALA A 19 27.43 21.33 12.99
CA ALA A 19 27.74 20.95 14.36
C ALA A 19 26.54 20.15 14.87
N VAL A 20 26.66 18.82 14.86
CA VAL A 20 25.80 17.95 15.65
C VAL A 20 26.13 18.25 17.08
N VAL A 21 25.44 19.21 17.68
CA VAL A 21 25.32 19.32 19.12
C VAL A 21 24.61 18.04 19.54
N ALA A 22 25.33 17.10 20.12
CA ALA A 22 24.76 15.98 20.85
C ALA A 22 24.12 16.52 22.14
N GLY A 23 23.15 17.44 21.98
CA GLY A 23 22.12 17.67 22.94
C GLY A 23 21.16 16.50 22.81
N VAL A 24 20.81 15.89 23.93
CA VAL A 24 19.69 14.96 24.03
C VAL A 24 18.55 15.61 23.24
N LEU A 25 18.24 15.08 22.07
CA LEU A 25 17.05 15.49 21.30
C LEU A 25 15.87 15.08 22.18
N TRP A 26 15.42 16.01 22.99
CA TRP A 26 14.11 15.94 23.60
C TRP A 26 13.15 15.84 22.43
N ALA A 27 12.42 14.73 22.34
CA ALA A 27 11.42 14.58 21.31
C ALA A 27 10.55 15.84 21.32
N ASP A 28 10.55 16.59 20.23
CA ASP A 28 9.63 17.69 20.04
C ASP A 28 8.21 17.17 20.29
N PRO A 29 7.31 17.99 20.87
CA PRO A 29 5.94 17.57 21.05
C PRO A 29 5.41 17.12 19.68
N TYR A 30 4.71 15.98 19.68
CA TYR A 30 4.13 15.40 18.48
C TYR A 30 3.41 16.46 17.66
N GLY A 31 3.31 16.23 16.33
CA GLY A 31 2.56 17.10 15.45
C GLY A 31 1.05 17.06 15.72
N ALA A 32 0.22 17.26 14.68
CA ALA A 32 -1.23 17.28 14.82
C ALA A 32 -1.75 16.07 15.61
N PRO A 33 -2.65 16.28 16.60
CA PRO A 33 -3.16 15.21 17.45
C PRO A 33 -4.04 14.21 16.69
N PRO A 34 -4.35 13.05 17.30
CA PRO A 34 -5.29 12.07 16.73
C PRO A 34 -6.69 12.69 16.53
N ASP A 35 -7.35 12.34 15.43
CA ASP A 35 -8.70 12.80 15.11
C ASP A 35 -9.64 11.64 14.74
N ALA A 36 -10.79 11.94 14.14
CA ALA A 36 -11.78 10.94 13.75
C ALA A 36 -11.28 9.95 12.67
N ARG A 37 -10.24 10.32 11.91
CA ARG A 37 -9.66 9.50 10.84
C ARG A 37 -8.29 8.96 11.18
N HIS A 38 -7.58 9.58 12.11
CA HIS A 38 -6.20 9.29 12.45
C HIS A 38 -6.11 8.76 13.88
N ALA A 39 -5.69 7.50 14.00
CA ALA A 39 -5.58 6.83 15.29
C ALA A 39 -4.41 7.34 16.14
N TRP A 40 -3.40 7.96 15.52
CA TRP A 40 -2.20 8.50 16.17
C TRP A 40 -1.93 9.93 15.72
N ALA A 41 -1.22 10.67 16.55
CA ALA A 41 -0.68 11.97 16.18
C ALA A 41 0.34 11.85 15.02
N VAL A 42 0.62 12.96 14.37
CA VAL A 42 1.75 13.03 13.42
C VAL A 42 3.06 12.84 14.18
N HIS A 43 3.92 11.96 13.67
CA HIS A 43 5.20 11.55 14.30
C HIS A 43 5.06 10.88 15.68
N ASP A 44 3.94 10.21 15.92
CA ASP A 44 3.64 9.57 17.20
C ASP A 44 4.47 8.29 17.41
N ASP A 45 5.22 8.21 18.50
CA ASP A 45 6.00 7.03 18.89
C ASP A 45 5.13 5.89 19.44
N ASN A 46 3.83 6.13 19.71
CA ASN A 46 2.88 5.07 20.05
C ASN A 46 2.35 4.33 18.82
N ARG A 47 2.61 4.85 17.62
CA ARG A 47 2.27 4.13 16.39
C ARG A 47 3.10 2.84 16.32
N PRO A 48 2.48 1.68 16.03
CA PRO A 48 3.22 0.44 15.92
C PRO A 48 4.37 0.53 14.91
N PRO A 49 5.53 -0.06 15.22
CA PRO A 49 6.66 -0.06 14.29
C PRO A 49 6.30 -0.79 12.99
N VAL A 50 6.85 -0.31 11.88
CA VAL A 50 6.67 -0.95 10.57
C VAL A 50 7.35 -2.33 10.57
N LYS A 51 6.60 -3.35 10.14
CA LYS A 51 7.14 -4.71 9.98
C LYS A 51 8.29 -4.71 8.97
N LYS A 52 9.46 -5.14 9.39
CA LYS A 52 10.61 -5.32 8.49
C LYS A 52 10.44 -6.60 7.68
N ILE A 53 10.63 -6.50 6.37
CA ILE A 53 10.73 -7.63 5.43
C ILE A 53 12.02 -7.48 4.61
N THR A 54 12.48 -8.56 3.98
CA THR A 54 13.53 -8.51 2.95
C THR A 54 12.87 -8.56 1.57
N ALA A 55 13.35 -7.72 0.67
CA ALA A 55 12.84 -7.59 -0.70
C ALA A 55 14.00 -7.24 -1.65
N ASP A 56 14.94 -8.16 -1.81
CA ASP A 56 16.07 -7.99 -2.72
C ASP A 56 15.60 -8.04 -4.18
N ALA A 57 16.27 -7.31 -5.06
CA ALA A 57 15.93 -7.28 -6.47
C ALA A 57 15.91 -8.69 -7.08
N GLY A 58 14.85 -9.03 -7.77
CA GLY A 58 14.65 -10.34 -8.41
C GLY A 58 14.40 -11.52 -7.46
N LYS A 59 14.24 -11.26 -6.15
CA LYS A 59 13.91 -12.29 -5.17
C LYS A 59 12.48 -12.13 -4.65
N VAL A 60 11.93 -13.23 -4.19
CA VAL A 60 10.62 -13.25 -3.54
C VAL A 60 10.69 -12.50 -2.21
N PRO A 61 9.78 -11.55 -1.93
CA PRO A 61 9.72 -10.88 -0.64
C PRO A 61 9.52 -11.89 0.51
N SER A 62 10.16 -11.65 1.65
CA SER A 62 10.17 -12.62 2.76
C SER A 62 8.80 -12.85 3.42
N ASP A 63 7.82 -11.99 3.16
CA ASP A 63 6.42 -12.15 3.61
C ASP A 63 5.48 -12.67 2.51
N ALA A 64 6.01 -13.00 1.33
CA ALA A 64 5.24 -13.58 0.25
C ALA A 64 5.18 -15.11 0.37
N LYS A 65 4.07 -15.67 -0.08
CA LYS A 65 3.90 -17.11 -0.30
C LYS A 65 4.33 -17.44 -1.73
N VAL A 66 5.28 -18.36 -1.88
CA VAL A 66 5.64 -18.92 -3.18
C VAL A 66 4.53 -19.86 -3.64
N LEU A 67 3.94 -19.59 -4.79
CA LEU A 67 2.93 -20.45 -5.41
C LEU A 67 3.56 -21.44 -6.40
N PHE A 68 4.64 -21.01 -7.08
CA PHE A 68 5.39 -21.88 -8.00
C PHE A 68 6.87 -21.44 -8.07
N ASP A 69 7.77 -22.34 -7.75
CA ASP A 69 9.22 -22.15 -7.68
C ASP A 69 10.00 -22.98 -8.73
N GLY A 70 9.31 -23.61 -9.67
CA GLY A 70 9.92 -24.50 -10.66
C GLY A 70 9.92 -25.97 -10.25
N SER A 71 9.34 -26.35 -9.11
CA SER A 71 9.31 -27.73 -8.62
C SER A 71 7.92 -28.35 -8.73
N ALA A 72 7.89 -29.68 -8.95
CA ALA A 72 6.65 -30.46 -8.88
C ALA A 72 6.02 -30.42 -7.47
N ALA A 73 6.85 -30.24 -6.44
CA ALA A 73 6.37 -30.11 -5.06
C ALA A 73 5.54 -28.85 -4.87
N SER A 74 5.98 -27.70 -5.43
CA SER A 74 5.21 -26.46 -5.37
C SER A 74 3.90 -26.53 -6.15
N ILE A 75 3.87 -27.23 -7.29
CA ILE A 75 2.63 -27.50 -8.02
C ILE A 75 1.68 -28.32 -7.15
N ALA A 76 2.15 -29.46 -6.62
CA ALA A 76 1.33 -30.35 -5.79
C ALA A 76 0.82 -29.65 -4.51
N ALA A 77 1.62 -28.75 -3.93
CA ALA A 77 1.25 -28.03 -2.72
C ALA A 77 0.19 -26.95 -2.98
N ASN A 78 0.28 -26.22 -4.10
CA ASN A 78 -0.44 -24.96 -4.28
C ASN A 78 -1.52 -25.00 -5.36
N TRP A 79 -1.48 -25.94 -6.32
CA TRP A 79 -2.35 -25.92 -7.50
C TRP A 79 -3.20 -27.19 -7.63
N CYS A 80 -4.39 -27.05 -8.16
CA CYS A 80 -5.33 -28.11 -8.48
C CYS A 80 -6.17 -27.76 -9.70
N ASP A 81 -6.90 -28.74 -10.24
CA ASP A 81 -7.96 -28.49 -11.20
C ASP A 81 -9.25 -27.92 -10.53
N LYS A 82 -10.29 -27.69 -11.30
CA LYS A 82 -11.58 -27.16 -10.81
C LYS A 82 -12.27 -28.05 -9.77
N ASP A 83 -11.95 -29.33 -9.75
CA ASP A 83 -12.54 -30.34 -8.87
C ASP A 83 -11.65 -30.66 -7.64
N GLY A 84 -10.50 -29.96 -7.50
CA GLY A 84 -9.54 -30.13 -6.42
C GLY A 84 -8.52 -31.26 -6.65
N ASN A 85 -8.51 -31.90 -7.83
CA ASN A 85 -7.56 -32.94 -8.19
C ASN A 85 -6.22 -32.35 -8.65
N PRO A 86 -5.13 -33.13 -8.70
CA PRO A 86 -3.87 -32.71 -9.28
C PRO A 86 -4.05 -32.19 -10.70
N THR A 87 -3.43 -31.05 -11.02
CA THR A 87 -3.46 -30.50 -12.38
C THR A 87 -2.79 -31.43 -13.39
N LYS A 88 -3.27 -31.36 -14.64
CA LYS A 88 -2.69 -32.04 -15.80
C LYS A 88 -1.71 -31.16 -16.58
N TRP A 89 -1.45 -29.94 -16.10
CA TRP A 89 -0.40 -29.10 -16.68
C TRP A 89 0.96 -29.72 -16.44
N THR A 90 1.89 -29.51 -17.34
CA THR A 90 3.19 -30.21 -17.32
C THR A 90 4.29 -29.30 -16.79
N LEU A 91 5.27 -29.92 -16.16
CA LEU A 91 6.52 -29.28 -15.74
C LEU A 91 7.63 -29.73 -16.71
N ASP A 92 8.30 -28.77 -17.34
CA ASP A 92 9.43 -29.06 -18.21
C ASP A 92 10.75 -29.24 -17.41
N PRO A 93 11.83 -29.73 -18.04
CA PRO A 93 13.13 -29.89 -17.37
C PRO A 93 13.79 -28.58 -16.92
N LYS A 94 13.33 -27.42 -17.40
CA LYS A 94 13.83 -26.10 -16.98
C LYS A 94 13.10 -25.56 -15.75
N GLY A 95 12.11 -26.27 -15.25
CA GLY A 95 11.26 -25.81 -14.15
C GLY A 95 10.19 -24.82 -14.59
N GLU A 96 9.68 -24.93 -15.82
CA GLU A 96 8.61 -24.10 -16.34
C GLU A 96 7.29 -24.88 -16.33
N LEU A 97 6.24 -24.30 -15.76
CA LEU A 97 4.89 -24.87 -15.77
C LEU A 97 4.21 -24.50 -17.10
N ILE A 98 3.79 -25.52 -17.84
CA ILE A 98 3.25 -25.35 -19.20
C ILE A 98 1.78 -25.72 -19.22
N SER A 99 0.94 -24.81 -19.75
CA SER A 99 -0.47 -25.11 -19.97
C SER A 99 -0.66 -26.18 -21.06
N VAL A 100 -1.59 -27.09 -20.81
CA VAL A 100 -1.86 -28.24 -21.69
C VAL A 100 -3.27 -28.14 -22.26
N LYS A 101 -3.35 -28.17 -23.59
CA LYS A 101 -4.63 -28.10 -24.30
C LYS A 101 -5.63 -29.16 -23.82
N GLY A 102 -6.80 -28.72 -23.38
CA GLY A 102 -7.87 -29.58 -22.88
C GLY A 102 -7.69 -30.08 -21.45
N ALA A 103 -6.61 -29.64 -20.76
CA ALA A 103 -6.41 -29.96 -19.34
C ALA A 103 -7.30 -29.13 -18.40
N GLY A 104 -7.85 -28.03 -18.92
CA GLY A 104 -8.63 -27.07 -18.15
C GLY A 104 -7.78 -26.08 -17.35
N TYR A 105 -8.46 -25.15 -16.70
CA TYR A 105 -7.82 -24.15 -15.84
C TYR A 105 -7.20 -24.82 -14.60
N ILE A 106 -6.17 -24.18 -14.07
CA ILE A 106 -5.62 -24.52 -12.75
C ILE A 106 -5.96 -23.43 -11.77
N PHE A 107 -6.16 -23.82 -10.53
CA PHE A 107 -6.58 -22.96 -9.43
C PHE A 107 -5.64 -23.11 -8.26
N THR A 108 -5.39 -22.00 -7.54
CA THR A 108 -4.70 -22.10 -6.25
C THR A 108 -5.61 -22.82 -5.24
N LYS A 109 -5.02 -23.69 -4.42
CA LYS A 109 -5.74 -24.34 -3.30
C LYS A 109 -6.11 -23.34 -2.23
N ASP A 110 -5.22 -22.37 -1.95
CA ASP A 110 -5.52 -21.24 -1.08
C ASP A 110 -6.34 -20.18 -1.81
N ARG A 111 -7.03 -19.39 -1.01
CA ARG A 111 -7.93 -18.32 -1.47
C ARG A 111 -7.47 -16.98 -0.98
N PHE A 112 -7.59 -15.95 -1.81
CA PHE A 112 -7.09 -14.60 -1.59
C PHE A 112 -8.16 -13.56 -1.91
N SER A 113 -8.04 -12.37 -1.32
CA SER A 113 -8.91 -11.22 -1.62
C SER A 113 -8.11 -10.00 -2.08
N ASP A 114 -7.29 -9.46 -1.21
CA ASP A 114 -6.47 -8.28 -1.48
C ASP A 114 -5.01 -8.71 -1.45
N PHE A 115 -4.31 -8.50 -2.56
CA PHE A 115 -2.96 -9.06 -2.70
C PHE A 115 -2.11 -8.30 -3.72
N GLN A 116 -0.80 -8.50 -3.58
CA GLN A 116 0.19 -8.33 -4.63
C GLN A 116 0.54 -9.72 -5.18
N LEU A 117 0.43 -9.89 -6.50
CA LEU A 117 0.75 -11.13 -7.21
C LEU A 117 1.84 -10.84 -8.24
N HIS A 118 2.87 -11.66 -8.23
CA HIS A 118 3.90 -11.68 -9.27
C HIS A 118 3.76 -12.96 -10.10
N VAL A 119 3.82 -12.82 -11.42
CA VAL A 119 3.74 -13.93 -12.38
C VAL A 119 4.72 -13.67 -13.52
N GLU A 120 5.62 -14.62 -13.79
CA GLU A 120 6.38 -14.61 -15.03
C GLU A 120 5.77 -15.60 -16.03
N TRP A 121 5.57 -15.14 -17.26
CA TRP A 121 5.01 -15.96 -18.32
C TRP A 121 5.69 -15.72 -19.67
N ALA A 122 5.68 -16.73 -20.53
CA ALA A 122 6.19 -16.61 -21.90
C ALA A 122 5.23 -17.24 -22.90
N ALA A 123 4.97 -16.53 -24.01
CA ALA A 123 4.30 -17.11 -25.17
C ALA A 123 5.20 -18.18 -25.79
N PRO A 124 4.65 -19.32 -26.27
CA PRO A 124 5.44 -20.34 -26.93
C PRO A 124 6.06 -19.82 -28.22
N THR A 125 7.15 -20.46 -28.64
CA THR A 125 7.83 -20.19 -29.93
C THR A 125 7.28 -21.08 -31.04
N GLY A 126 7.67 -20.81 -32.28
CA GLY A 126 7.38 -21.69 -33.42
C GLY A 126 5.96 -21.61 -33.96
N TYR A 127 5.28 -20.49 -33.74
CA TYR A 127 4.00 -20.26 -34.38
C TYR A 127 4.11 -20.24 -35.89
N ASP A 128 3.18 -20.91 -36.56
CA ASP A 128 2.85 -20.66 -37.94
C ASP A 128 2.38 -19.18 -38.09
N GLU A 129 2.88 -18.45 -39.07
CA GLU A 129 2.46 -17.07 -39.33
C GLU A 129 0.97 -16.92 -39.64
N ALA A 130 0.30 -18.01 -40.09
CA ALA A 130 -1.13 -18.05 -40.25
C ALA A 130 -1.92 -18.02 -38.95
N VAL A 131 -1.31 -18.41 -37.83
CA VAL A 131 -1.95 -18.36 -36.50
C VAL A 131 -1.92 -16.93 -35.97
N LYS A 132 -3.08 -16.35 -35.79
CA LYS A 132 -3.24 -14.93 -35.41
C LYS A 132 -4.27 -14.76 -34.29
N GLY A 133 -4.30 -13.54 -33.72
CA GLY A 133 -5.28 -13.11 -32.72
C GLY A 133 -5.27 -13.99 -31.47
N GLN A 134 -6.42 -14.34 -30.98
CA GLN A 134 -6.63 -15.11 -29.74
C GLN A 134 -6.13 -16.58 -29.82
N ALA A 135 -5.78 -17.07 -30.98
CA ALA A 135 -5.20 -18.39 -31.13
C ALA A 135 -3.68 -18.44 -30.88
N ARG A 136 -3.07 -17.30 -30.55
CA ARG A 136 -1.62 -17.15 -30.48
C ARG A 136 -1.13 -16.82 -29.06
N GLY A 137 -0.65 -17.84 -28.35
CA GLY A 137 -0.11 -17.70 -27.00
C GLY A 137 -1.12 -17.20 -25.96
N ASN A 138 -2.35 -17.64 -26.09
CA ASN A 138 -3.45 -17.22 -25.26
C ASN A 138 -3.51 -17.99 -23.94
N SER A 139 -3.67 -17.26 -22.88
CA SER A 139 -3.98 -17.68 -21.52
C SER A 139 -4.56 -16.48 -20.76
N GLY A 140 -4.77 -16.61 -19.47
CA GLY A 140 -5.23 -15.52 -18.59
C GLY A 140 -4.82 -15.76 -17.15
N VAL A 141 -4.58 -14.67 -16.43
CA VAL A 141 -4.41 -14.66 -14.97
C VAL A 141 -5.72 -14.17 -14.38
N PHE A 142 -6.47 -15.07 -13.74
CA PHE A 142 -7.77 -14.78 -13.14
C PHE A 142 -7.63 -14.46 -11.66
N LEU A 143 -7.81 -13.22 -11.32
CA LEU A 143 -7.82 -12.71 -9.94
C LEU A 143 -9.17 -13.09 -9.32
N MET A 144 -9.15 -13.72 -8.15
CA MET A 144 -10.35 -14.30 -7.52
C MET A 144 -11.16 -15.22 -8.48
N GLY A 145 -10.50 -15.85 -9.46
CA GLY A 145 -11.15 -16.70 -10.46
C GLY A 145 -12.16 -16.02 -11.40
N ASN A 146 -12.28 -14.70 -11.35
CA ASN A 146 -13.33 -13.93 -12.04
C ASN A 146 -12.85 -12.70 -12.79
N TYR A 147 -11.70 -12.15 -12.47
CA TYR A 147 -11.17 -10.91 -13.02
C TYR A 147 -9.90 -11.21 -13.80
N GLU A 148 -10.02 -11.25 -15.12
CA GLU A 148 -8.93 -11.67 -15.99
C GLU A 148 -8.00 -10.53 -16.36
N ILE A 149 -6.69 -10.74 -16.13
CA ILE A 149 -5.62 -10.00 -16.79
C ILE A 149 -5.11 -10.89 -17.91
N GLN A 150 -5.27 -10.39 -19.13
CA GLN A 150 -5.01 -11.16 -20.36
C GLN A 150 -3.53 -11.53 -20.50
N VAL A 151 -3.28 -12.77 -20.88
CA VAL A 151 -2.01 -13.29 -21.38
C VAL A 151 -2.16 -13.63 -22.86
N LEU A 152 -1.34 -13.02 -23.72
CA LEU A 152 -1.40 -13.21 -25.15
C LEU A 152 -0.04 -12.93 -25.79
N HIS A 153 0.28 -13.55 -26.90
CA HIS A 153 1.39 -13.13 -27.73
C HIS A 153 1.07 -11.79 -28.41
N SER A 154 1.42 -10.70 -27.73
CA SER A 154 1.14 -9.32 -28.20
C SER A 154 2.36 -8.60 -28.75
N TYR A 155 3.52 -9.27 -28.89
CA TYR A 155 4.79 -8.66 -29.28
C TYR A 155 4.73 -7.96 -30.66
N GLU A 156 3.96 -8.52 -31.59
CA GLU A 156 3.89 -8.07 -32.98
C GLU A 156 2.54 -7.38 -33.29
N THR A 157 2.00 -6.62 -32.35
CA THR A 157 0.74 -5.87 -32.53
C THR A 157 0.97 -4.45 -33.06
N ASP A 158 2.22 -4.01 -33.17
CA ASP A 158 2.56 -2.70 -33.70
C ASP A 158 2.23 -2.62 -35.21
N ALA A 159 1.26 -1.77 -35.56
CA ALA A 159 0.85 -1.55 -36.93
C ALA A 159 1.95 -0.87 -37.78
N ASP A 160 2.86 -0.15 -37.15
CA ASP A 160 3.95 0.56 -37.83
C ASP A 160 5.19 -0.33 -38.00
N ALA A 161 5.21 -1.53 -37.42
CA ALA A 161 6.29 -2.47 -37.62
C ALA A 161 6.36 -2.97 -39.06
N PRO A 162 7.56 -3.16 -39.65
CA PRO A 162 7.69 -3.75 -40.97
C PRO A 162 7.00 -5.12 -41.05
N GLY A 163 5.98 -5.25 -41.92
CA GLY A 163 5.18 -6.44 -42.06
C GLY A 163 3.80 -6.39 -41.41
N GLY A 164 3.44 -5.28 -40.76
CA GLY A 164 2.13 -5.06 -40.18
C GLY A 164 1.83 -5.85 -38.91
N ASN A 165 0.70 -5.60 -38.33
CA ASN A 165 0.19 -6.24 -37.11
C ASN A 165 0.03 -7.77 -37.31
N LYS A 166 1.06 -8.54 -36.94
CA LYS A 166 1.06 -10.01 -37.09
C LYS A 166 0.13 -10.70 -36.10
N ASN A 167 -0.27 -10.03 -35.02
CA ASN A 167 -1.28 -10.52 -34.11
C ASN A 167 -2.44 -9.52 -34.01
N PRO A 168 -3.24 -9.32 -35.06
CA PRO A 168 -4.38 -8.42 -35.02
C PRO A 168 -5.42 -8.96 -34.05
N ASN A 169 -5.61 -8.24 -32.98
CA ASN A 169 -6.62 -8.52 -31.97
C ASN A 169 -7.21 -7.20 -31.48
N TYR A 170 -8.38 -7.27 -30.89
CA TYR A 170 -8.98 -6.09 -30.25
C TYR A 170 -8.12 -5.63 -29.05
N SER A 171 -8.07 -4.33 -28.83
CA SER A 171 -7.15 -3.72 -27.85
C SER A 171 -7.40 -4.20 -26.43
N ASP A 172 -8.65 -4.40 -26.03
CA ASP A 172 -9.07 -4.90 -24.73
C ASP A 172 -8.94 -6.43 -24.56
N GLY A 173 -8.29 -7.09 -25.51
CA GLY A 173 -7.88 -8.48 -25.46
C GLY A 173 -6.38 -8.70 -25.66
N GLN A 174 -5.57 -7.63 -25.66
CA GLN A 174 -4.11 -7.72 -25.70
C GLN A 174 -3.53 -8.07 -24.33
N ALA A 175 -2.26 -8.53 -24.30
CA ALA A 175 -1.58 -8.83 -23.06
C ALA A 175 -1.58 -7.63 -22.09
N GLY A 176 -1.93 -7.87 -20.82
CA GLY A 176 -2.05 -6.83 -19.81
C GLY A 176 -3.39 -6.08 -19.81
N ALA A 177 -4.31 -6.40 -20.73
CA ALA A 177 -5.68 -5.88 -20.68
C ALA A 177 -6.45 -6.41 -19.46
N VAL A 178 -7.33 -5.59 -18.91
CA VAL A 178 -8.49 -6.06 -18.15
C VAL A 178 -9.47 -6.57 -19.22
N TYR A 179 -9.51 -7.89 -19.40
CA TYR A 179 -10.13 -8.52 -20.57
C TYR A 179 -11.56 -8.05 -20.82
N GLY A 180 -11.81 -7.51 -22.03
CA GLY A 180 -13.12 -7.03 -22.46
C GLY A 180 -13.62 -5.77 -21.75
N GLN A 181 -12.80 -5.12 -20.91
CA GLN A 181 -13.15 -3.89 -20.21
C GLN A 181 -12.20 -2.74 -20.53
N ASN A 182 -10.89 -2.95 -20.42
CA ASN A 182 -9.89 -1.89 -20.63
C ASN A 182 -8.62 -2.41 -21.30
N PRO A 183 -8.16 -1.81 -22.42
CA PRO A 183 -6.88 -2.14 -23.01
C PRO A 183 -5.70 -1.74 -22.10
N PRO A 184 -4.52 -2.36 -22.28
CA PRO A 184 -3.31 -1.85 -21.63
C PRO A 184 -2.97 -0.45 -22.17
N ALA A 185 -2.48 0.43 -21.32
CA ALA A 185 -2.11 1.80 -21.69
C ALA A 185 -0.98 1.84 -22.75
N VAL A 186 -0.08 0.85 -22.70
CA VAL A 186 1.02 0.64 -23.66
C VAL A 186 1.29 -0.86 -23.79
N ASN A 187 2.04 -1.26 -24.81
CA ASN A 187 2.39 -2.67 -25.04
C ASN A 187 3.90 -2.94 -24.81
N PRO A 188 4.34 -3.33 -23.62
CA PRO A 188 5.72 -3.70 -23.35
C PRO A 188 6.01 -5.20 -23.56
N CYS A 189 5.18 -5.93 -24.30
CA CYS A 189 5.28 -7.37 -24.51
C CYS A 189 6.61 -7.74 -25.17
N ARG A 190 7.26 -8.80 -24.67
CA ARG A 190 8.50 -9.36 -25.21
C ARG A 190 8.24 -10.42 -26.25
N ALA A 191 9.25 -10.72 -27.06
CA ALA A 191 9.20 -11.75 -28.10
C ALA A 191 8.81 -13.14 -27.52
N PRO A 192 8.21 -14.03 -28.34
CA PRO A 192 7.93 -15.40 -27.93
C PRO A 192 9.16 -16.11 -27.36
N GLY A 193 8.99 -16.92 -26.35
CA GLY A 193 10.06 -17.61 -25.63
C GLY A 193 10.82 -16.73 -24.63
N VAL A 194 10.60 -15.41 -24.64
CA VAL A 194 11.17 -14.49 -23.65
C VAL A 194 10.13 -14.24 -22.55
N PHE A 195 10.53 -14.44 -21.29
CA PHE A 195 9.62 -14.25 -20.18
C PHE A 195 9.23 -12.78 -19.98
N ASN A 196 7.96 -12.57 -19.88
CA ASN A 196 7.32 -11.35 -19.41
C ASN A 196 7.06 -11.46 -17.91
N SER A 197 6.92 -10.34 -17.22
CA SER A 197 6.48 -10.29 -15.82
C SER A 197 5.23 -9.46 -15.68
N TYR A 198 4.30 -9.93 -14.87
CA TYR A 198 3.22 -9.14 -14.30
C TYR A 198 3.46 -8.95 -12.80
N ASP A 199 3.41 -7.72 -12.34
CA ASP A 199 3.26 -7.36 -10.95
C ASP A 199 1.88 -6.73 -10.80
N ILE A 200 0.99 -7.43 -10.09
CA ILE A 200 -0.43 -7.10 -10.00
C ILE A 200 -0.78 -6.74 -8.57
N ILE A 201 -1.32 -5.56 -8.35
CA ILE A 201 -1.91 -5.15 -7.07
C ILE A 201 -3.42 -5.19 -7.25
N PHE A 202 -4.10 -6.03 -6.49
CA PHE A 202 -5.53 -6.23 -6.60
C PHE A 202 -6.23 -6.02 -5.26
N HIS A 203 -7.35 -5.30 -5.29
CA HIS A 203 -8.27 -5.17 -4.19
C HIS A 203 -9.63 -5.73 -4.57
N ALA A 204 -10.12 -6.64 -3.76
CA ALA A 204 -11.42 -7.27 -3.94
C ALA A 204 -12.56 -6.24 -3.80
N PRO A 205 -13.69 -6.46 -4.46
CA PRO A 205 -14.85 -5.60 -4.28
C PRO A 205 -15.37 -5.71 -2.85
N VAL A 206 -15.97 -4.62 -2.35
CA VAL A 206 -16.66 -4.58 -1.06
C VAL A 206 -18.16 -4.57 -1.32
N GLU A 207 -18.86 -5.55 -0.75
CA GLU A 207 -20.31 -5.69 -0.86
C GLU A 207 -20.96 -5.41 0.49
N ARG A 208 -22.05 -4.64 0.50
CA ARG A 208 -22.92 -4.50 1.67
C ARG A 208 -23.76 -5.77 1.86
N THR A 209 -24.29 -5.96 3.06
CA THR A 209 -25.20 -7.07 3.40
C THR A 209 -26.42 -7.15 2.48
N SER A 210 -26.80 -6.04 1.85
CA SER A 210 -27.87 -5.94 0.85
C SER A 210 -27.51 -6.52 -0.53
N GLY A 211 -26.27 -6.94 -0.76
CA GLY A 211 -25.76 -7.37 -2.06
C GLY A 211 -25.41 -6.22 -3.02
N VAL A 212 -25.40 -4.99 -2.53
CA VAL A 212 -24.95 -3.82 -3.31
C VAL A 212 -23.44 -3.68 -3.19
N ILE A 213 -22.76 -3.48 -4.32
CA ILE A 213 -21.33 -3.18 -4.32
C ILE A 213 -21.13 -1.76 -3.80
N GLU A 214 -20.48 -1.66 -2.67
CA GLU A 214 -20.08 -0.39 -2.06
C GLU A 214 -18.83 0.17 -2.74
N ARG A 215 -17.89 -0.72 -3.05
CA ARG A 215 -16.67 -0.40 -3.77
C ARG A 215 -16.37 -1.50 -4.79
N PRO A 216 -16.20 -1.17 -6.07
CA PRO A 216 -15.75 -2.11 -7.09
C PRO A 216 -14.38 -2.70 -6.77
N ALA A 217 -14.06 -3.85 -7.36
CA ALA A 217 -12.68 -4.34 -7.39
C ALA A 217 -11.78 -3.35 -8.13
N THR A 218 -10.51 -3.26 -7.71
CA THR A 218 -9.52 -2.42 -8.39
C THR A 218 -8.27 -3.22 -8.72
N VAL A 219 -7.59 -2.81 -9.79
CA VAL A 219 -6.31 -3.42 -10.17
C VAL A 219 -5.31 -2.39 -10.68
N THR A 220 -4.07 -2.55 -10.25
CA THR A 220 -2.90 -1.93 -10.89
C THR A 220 -2.04 -3.06 -11.44
N VAL A 221 -1.61 -2.95 -12.69
CA VAL A 221 -0.76 -3.94 -13.36
C VAL A 221 0.49 -3.26 -13.88
N LEU A 222 1.63 -3.74 -13.43
CA LEU A 222 2.93 -3.45 -14.04
C LEU A 222 3.29 -4.63 -14.94
N PHE A 223 3.43 -4.36 -16.21
CA PHE A 223 3.85 -5.32 -17.22
C PHE A 223 5.31 -5.02 -17.62
N ASN A 224 6.22 -5.94 -17.33
CA ASN A 224 7.68 -5.74 -17.48
C ASN A 224 8.17 -4.46 -16.80
N GLY A 225 7.60 -4.12 -15.62
CA GLY A 225 7.91 -2.92 -14.86
C GLY A 225 7.23 -1.63 -15.36
N VAL A 226 6.42 -1.70 -16.42
CA VAL A 226 5.68 -0.56 -16.98
C VAL A 226 4.22 -0.63 -16.53
N VAL A 227 3.68 0.46 -16.00
CA VAL A 227 2.26 0.53 -15.61
C VAL A 227 1.39 0.46 -16.86
N VAL A 228 0.56 -0.57 -16.96
CA VAL A 228 -0.39 -0.76 -18.06
C VAL A 228 -1.85 -0.65 -17.62
N GLN A 229 -2.11 -0.87 -16.33
CA GLN A 229 -3.39 -0.56 -15.66
C GLN A 229 -3.05 0.22 -14.40
N ASP A 230 -3.64 1.38 -14.21
CA ASP A 230 -3.44 2.25 -13.06
C ASP A 230 -4.72 2.38 -12.26
N HIS A 231 -4.81 1.64 -11.15
CA HIS A 231 -5.95 1.64 -10.24
C HIS A 231 -7.31 1.52 -10.97
N TRP A 232 -7.36 0.69 -12.01
CA TRP A 232 -8.58 0.48 -12.79
C TRP A 232 -9.69 -0.12 -11.93
N LEU A 233 -10.90 0.45 -12.01
CA LEU A 233 -12.09 -0.06 -11.34
C LEU A 233 -12.84 -1.01 -12.28
N PHE A 234 -13.04 -2.25 -11.86
CA PHE A 234 -13.81 -3.20 -12.64
C PHE A 234 -15.30 -2.87 -12.65
N ASP A 235 -15.92 -2.96 -13.82
CA ASP A 235 -17.39 -2.91 -13.94
C ASP A 235 -18.09 -4.17 -13.42
N GLY A 236 -17.32 -5.22 -13.14
CA GLY A 236 -17.75 -6.55 -12.73
C GLY A 236 -16.77 -7.62 -13.20
N PRO A 237 -17.07 -8.91 -12.98
CA PRO A 237 -16.29 -10.02 -13.54
C PRO A 237 -16.06 -9.88 -15.04
N THR A 238 -14.89 -10.26 -15.52
CA THR A 238 -14.55 -10.25 -16.95
C THR A 238 -15.33 -11.34 -17.70
N GLY A 239 -15.58 -11.15 -18.98
CA GLY A 239 -16.31 -12.12 -19.77
C GLY A 239 -16.18 -11.91 -21.28
N PHE A 240 -16.29 -13.00 -22.03
CA PHE A 240 -16.20 -12.96 -23.48
C PHE A 240 -17.42 -12.30 -24.09
N ARG A 241 -17.22 -11.23 -24.87
CA ARG A 241 -18.25 -10.49 -25.65
C ARG A 241 -19.44 -9.97 -24.82
N ALA A 242 -19.37 -9.96 -23.52
CA ALA A 242 -20.42 -9.43 -22.67
C ALA A 242 -19.93 -8.18 -21.94
N ARG A 243 -20.80 -7.18 -21.77
CA ARG A 243 -20.52 -6.05 -20.91
C ARG A 243 -20.40 -6.57 -19.48
N ALA A 244 -19.27 -6.31 -18.83
CA ALA A 244 -19.09 -6.63 -17.43
C ALA A 244 -20.10 -5.87 -16.56
N THR A 245 -20.59 -6.49 -15.51
CA THR A 245 -21.48 -5.86 -14.53
C THR A 245 -21.57 -6.68 -13.24
N TYR A 246 -21.60 -6.01 -12.11
CA TYR A 246 -21.89 -6.64 -10.82
C TYR A 246 -23.36 -7.07 -10.69
N ALA A 247 -24.26 -6.49 -11.45
CA ALA A 247 -25.70 -6.82 -11.41
C ALA A 247 -26.01 -8.26 -11.82
N ARG A 248 -25.20 -8.85 -12.71
CA ARG A 248 -25.38 -10.23 -13.19
C ARG A 248 -24.96 -11.30 -12.20
N THR A 249 -24.30 -10.94 -11.13
CA THR A 249 -23.68 -11.90 -10.19
C THR A 249 -24.63 -12.39 -9.12
N LYS A 250 -25.88 -11.91 -9.09
CA LYS A 250 -26.87 -12.30 -8.06
C LYS A 250 -27.43 -13.71 -8.22
N SER A 251 -27.43 -14.30 -9.42
CA SER A 251 -28.16 -15.56 -9.67
C SER A 251 -27.28 -16.79 -9.93
N ASP A 252 -26.10 -16.65 -10.55
CA ASP A 252 -25.48 -17.82 -11.18
C ASP A 252 -24.14 -18.29 -10.63
N THR A 253 -23.44 -17.53 -9.83
CA THR A 253 -22.08 -17.88 -9.41
C THR A 253 -21.85 -17.88 -7.91
N GLY A 254 -22.81 -17.47 -7.10
CA GLY A 254 -22.61 -17.36 -5.66
C GLY A 254 -21.40 -16.46 -5.29
N LEU A 255 -21.12 -15.47 -6.13
CA LEU A 255 -20.01 -14.55 -5.92
C LEU A 255 -20.23 -13.77 -4.63
N VAL A 256 -19.78 -14.35 -3.54
CA VAL A 256 -19.57 -13.63 -2.29
C VAL A 256 -18.32 -12.78 -2.50
N ARG A 257 -18.51 -11.56 -2.85
CA ARG A 257 -17.49 -10.65 -3.36
C ARG A 257 -16.54 -10.16 -2.32
N THR A 258 -16.83 -10.43 -1.07
CA THR A 258 -15.97 -10.19 0.09
C THR A 258 -15.23 -11.45 0.55
N ALA A 259 -15.60 -12.63 0.03
CA ALA A 259 -14.90 -13.86 0.37
C ALA A 259 -13.58 -13.98 -0.39
N LYS A 260 -12.61 -14.60 0.24
CA LYS A 260 -11.38 -15.00 -0.46
C LYS A 260 -11.71 -16.04 -1.52
N MET A 261 -11.12 -15.91 -2.71
CA MET A 261 -11.30 -16.81 -3.85
C MET A 261 -9.95 -17.23 -4.43
N PRO A 262 -9.86 -18.33 -5.20
CA PRO A 262 -8.60 -18.78 -5.78
C PRO A 262 -8.10 -17.82 -6.88
N ILE A 263 -6.80 -17.82 -7.12
CA ILE A 263 -6.20 -17.36 -8.36
C ILE A 263 -6.31 -18.52 -9.36
N ALA A 264 -6.56 -18.22 -10.64
CA ALA A 264 -6.54 -19.24 -11.66
C ALA A 264 -5.70 -18.85 -12.88
N PHE A 265 -5.13 -19.85 -13.55
CA PHE A 265 -4.51 -19.70 -14.86
C PHE A 265 -5.31 -20.47 -15.89
N GLN A 266 -5.47 -19.86 -17.07
CA GLN A 266 -6.34 -20.38 -18.13
C GLN A 266 -5.62 -21.32 -19.06
N ASP A 267 -6.22 -22.49 -19.32
CA ASP A 267 -5.97 -23.26 -20.52
C ASP A 267 -6.85 -22.74 -21.66
N HIS A 268 -6.22 -22.13 -22.67
CA HIS A 268 -6.88 -21.69 -23.91
C HIS A 268 -6.34 -22.45 -25.13
N GLY A 269 -5.78 -23.63 -24.91
CA GLY A 269 -5.28 -24.48 -25.99
C GLY A 269 -3.89 -24.10 -26.52
N ASN A 270 -3.20 -23.18 -25.88
CA ASN A 270 -1.84 -22.76 -26.22
C ASN A 270 -0.88 -23.16 -25.09
N PRO A 271 0.32 -23.68 -25.38
CA PRO A 271 1.27 -24.09 -24.36
C PRO A 271 2.05 -22.89 -23.82
N VAL A 272 1.36 -22.02 -23.06
CA VAL A 272 1.96 -20.87 -22.41
C VAL A 272 2.78 -21.36 -21.22
N HIS A 273 3.98 -20.80 -21.06
CA HIS A 273 4.92 -21.13 -20.01
C HIS A 273 4.79 -20.16 -18.83
N PHE A 274 4.84 -20.67 -17.61
CA PHE A 274 4.80 -19.89 -16.36
C PHE A 274 5.96 -20.28 -15.47
N ARG A 275 6.50 -19.31 -14.72
CA ARG A 275 7.51 -19.52 -13.67
C ARG A 275 7.45 -18.41 -12.63
N ASN A 276 8.19 -18.55 -11.54
CA ASN A 276 8.38 -17.54 -10.50
C ASN A 276 7.06 -16.88 -10.10
N VAL A 277 6.12 -17.69 -9.57
CA VAL A 277 4.81 -17.19 -9.15
C VAL A 277 4.78 -17.07 -7.64
N TRP A 278 4.55 -15.86 -7.14
CA TRP A 278 4.39 -15.61 -5.71
C TRP A 278 3.31 -14.58 -5.43
N ILE A 279 2.74 -14.66 -4.23
CA ILE A 279 1.67 -13.79 -3.77
C ILE A 279 1.94 -13.33 -2.34
N ARG A 280 1.59 -12.11 -2.03
CA ARG A 280 1.51 -11.62 -0.66
C ARG A 280 0.16 -10.95 -0.43
N GLU A 281 -0.49 -11.27 0.68
CA GLU A 281 -1.71 -10.59 1.07
C GLU A 281 -1.36 -9.17 1.56
N ILE A 282 -2.19 -8.22 1.19
CA ILE A 282 -2.09 -6.83 1.62
C ILE A 282 -3.33 -6.46 2.43
N ALA A 283 -3.15 -5.58 3.41
CA ALA A 283 -4.27 -5.07 4.16
C ALA A 283 -5.17 -4.21 3.27
N ARG A 284 -6.47 -4.31 3.46
CA ARG A 284 -7.42 -3.39 2.82
C ARG A 284 -7.18 -1.98 3.35
N PRO A 285 -7.34 -0.94 2.49
CA PRO A 285 -7.20 0.44 2.94
C PRO A 285 -8.08 0.75 4.16
N GLU A 286 -9.35 0.30 4.16
CA GLU A 286 -10.29 0.51 5.26
C GLU A 286 -9.95 -0.24 6.55
N ASP A 287 -9.14 -1.29 6.47
CA ASP A 287 -8.65 -2.03 7.63
C ASP A 287 -7.27 -1.55 8.08
N ASN A 288 -6.63 -0.70 7.27
CA ASN A 288 -5.32 -0.13 7.56
C ASN A 288 -5.44 1.17 8.37
N VAL A 289 -5.92 1.06 9.58
CA VAL A 289 -6.05 2.20 10.52
C VAL A 289 -4.71 2.86 10.86
N THR A 290 -3.56 2.25 10.47
CA THR A 290 -2.24 2.81 10.74
C THR A 290 -1.91 4.01 9.87
N HIS A 291 -2.55 4.15 8.72
CA HIS A 291 -2.32 5.26 7.80
C HIS A 291 -3.27 6.45 8.02
N GLY A 292 -4.38 6.25 8.75
CA GLY A 292 -5.36 7.29 8.96
C GLY A 292 -5.90 7.85 7.64
N ASP A 293 -6.06 6.98 6.65
CA ASP A 293 -6.51 7.38 5.34
C ASP A 293 -8.03 7.60 5.28
N TYR A 294 -8.48 8.06 4.12
CA TYR A 294 -9.90 8.33 3.85
C TYR A 294 -10.82 7.11 4.08
N TYR A 295 -10.28 5.90 4.00
CA TYR A 295 -11.03 4.65 4.10
C TYR A 295 -11.05 4.04 5.51
N ALA A 296 -10.28 4.59 6.46
CA ALA A 296 -10.25 4.08 7.82
C ALA A 296 -11.65 4.11 8.45
N LYS A 297 -12.08 2.98 9.01
CA LYS A 297 -13.38 2.88 9.68
C LYS A 297 -13.36 3.69 10.98
N PRO A 298 -14.24 4.69 11.17
CA PRO A 298 -14.19 5.58 12.34
C PRO A 298 -14.29 4.84 13.69
N ASP A 299 -15.05 3.75 13.76
CA ASP A 299 -15.18 2.91 14.94
C ASP A 299 -13.87 2.21 15.31
N LYS A 300 -13.13 1.68 14.33
CA LYS A 300 -11.81 1.09 14.56
C LYS A 300 -10.78 2.15 14.99
N VAL A 301 -10.80 3.32 14.35
CA VAL A 301 -9.94 4.44 14.75
C VAL A 301 -10.23 4.84 16.20
N LEU A 302 -11.50 4.97 16.57
CA LEU A 302 -11.91 5.32 17.93
C LEU A 302 -11.53 4.25 18.96
N GLU A 303 -11.65 2.97 18.60
CA GLU A 303 -11.24 1.84 19.46
C GLU A 303 -9.73 1.91 19.76
N LEU A 304 -8.90 2.07 18.73
CA LEU A 304 -7.45 2.20 18.89
C LEU A 304 -7.05 3.42 19.71
N ARG A 305 -7.70 4.57 19.47
CA ARG A 305 -7.46 5.79 20.25
C ARG A 305 -7.78 5.55 21.73
N ARG A 306 -8.93 4.94 22.05
CA ARG A 306 -9.32 4.63 23.42
C ARG A 306 -8.35 3.65 24.11
N ALA A 307 -7.94 2.59 23.40
CA ALA A 307 -6.97 1.62 23.90
C ALA A 307 -5.61 2.28 24.18
N THR A 308 -5.14 3.14 23.26
CA THR A 308 -3.89 3.89 23.43
C THR A 308 -4.00 4.84 24.62
N ALA A 309 -5.09 5.59 24.76
CA ALA A 309 -5.32 6.48 25.91
C ALA A 309 -5.32 5.73 27.23
N ALA A 310 -5.99 4.58 27.31
CA ALA A 310 -6.05 3.77 28.54
C ALA A 310 -4.67 3.24 28.95
N ARG A 311 -3.86 2.79 27.98
CA ARG A 311 -2.48 2.36 28.24
C ARG A 311 -1.62 3.52 28.74
N LEU A 312 -1.67 4.66 28.08
CA LEU A 312 -0.91 5.86 28.46
C LEU A 312 -1.32 6.40 29.83
N ASP A 313 -2.61 6.33 30.19
CA ASP A 313 -3.08 6.70 31.52
C ASP A 313 -2.48 5.79 32.61
N ALA A 314 -2.48 4.47 32.37
CA ALA A 314 -1.91 3.51 33.33
C ALA A 314 -0.41 3.70 33.55
N GLU A 315 0.28 4.18 32.52
CA GLU A 315 1.73 4.43 32.57
C GLU A 315 2.07 5.84 33.04
N PHE A 316 1.10 6.77 33.07
CA PHE A 316 1.35 8.20 33.25
C PHE A 316 2.12 8.51 34.53
N GLU A 317 1.65 8.05 35.70
CA GLU A 317 2.28 8.35 36.98
C GLU A 317 3.66 7.69 37.10
N ALA A 318 3.84 6.49 36.56
CA ALA A 318 5.13 5.81 36.59
C ALA A 318 6.19 6.53 35.74
N LYS A 319 5.77 7.07 34.57
CA LYS A 319 6.67 7.74 33.64
C LYS A 319 6.88 9.23 33.99
N TRP A 320 5.81 9.90 34.39
CA TRP A 320 5.76 11.36 34.46
C TRP A 320 5.45 11.87 35.89
N GLY A 321 5.15 10.99 36.86
CA GLY A 321 4.83 11.39 38.24
C GLY A 321 5.92 12.25 38.86
N ASN A 322 7.18 11.86 38.71
CA ASN A 322 8.36 12.55 39.20
C ASN A 322 9.01 13.51 38.21
N GLU A 323 8.40 13.76 37.04
CA GLU A 323 8.94 14.70 36.05
C GLU A 323 8.91 16.13 36.62
N THR A 324 10.07 16.74 36.67
CA THR A 324 10.25 18.12 37.16
C THR A 324 10.04 19.18 36.10
N ASN A 325 10.21 18.80 34.84
CA ASN A 325 9.89 19.66 33.69
C ASN A 325 8.37 19.74 33.51
N LEU A 326 7.79 20.80 34.04
CA LEU A 326 6.33 20.98 34.05
C LEU A 326 5.74 21.11 32.65
N ALA A 327 6.46 21.77 31.73
CA ALA A 327 6.00 21.89 30.33
C ALA A 327 5.89 20.52 29.65
N ARG A 328 6.90 19.67 29.86
CA ARG A 328 6.89 18.30 29.34
C ARG A 328 5.77 17.47 29.93
N LYS A 329 5.61 17.50 31.24
CA LYS A 329 4.52 16.80 31.95
C LYS A 329 3.14 17.24 31.42
N LEU A 330 2.98 18.53 31.16
CA LEU A 330 1.75 19.11 30.59
C LEU A 330 1.48 18.61 29.17
N VAL A 331 2.50 18.62 28.30
CA VAL A 331 2.38 18.10 26.93
C VAL A 331 1.97 16.62 26.94
N GLU A 332 2.57 15.81 27.80
CA GLU A 332 2.22 14.39 27.93
C GLU A 332 0.79 14.19 28.47
N ALA A 333 0.34 15.02 29.37
CA ALA A 333 -1.06 14.97 29.84
C ALA A 333 -2.05 15.32 28.73
N TRP A 334 -1.75 16.35 27.94
CA TRP A 334 -2.53 16.69 26.75
C TRP A 334 -2.51 15.59 25.71
N ARG A 335 -1.35 14.96 25.49
CA ARG A 335 -1.22 13.84 24.57
C ARG A 335 -2.17 12.70 24.93
N VAL A 336 -2.23 12.30 26.19
CA VAL A 336 -3.19 11.28 26.65
C VAL A 336 -4.64 11.73 26.43
N ALA A 337 -4.95 12.99 26.76
CA ALA A 337 -6.29 13.55 26.59
C ALA A 337 -6.71 13.63 25.11
N ALA A 338 -5.78 13.94 24.20
CA ALA A 338 -6.02 14.03 22.77
C ALA A 338 -6.41 12.70 22.14
N TYR A 339 -5.91 11.56 22.67
CA TYR A 339 -6.37 10.25 22.22
C TYR A 339 -7.83 9.98 22.54
N ALA A 340 -8.27 10.31 23.77
CA ALA A 340 -9.67 10.20 24.18
C ALA A 340 -9.95 11.16 25.34
N VAL A 341 -10.76 12.16 25.09
CA VAL A 341 -11.17 13.13 26.13
C VAL A 341 -11.98 12.41 27.21
N SER A 342 -11.66 12.70 28.49
CA SER A 342 -12.46 12.30 29.65
C SER A 342 -12.34 13.35 30.75
N ALA A 343 -13.27 13.35 31.72
CA ALA A 343 -13.27 14.28 32.83
C ALA A 343 -11.94 14.22 33.64
N ASP A 344 -11.45 13.03 33.93
CA ASP A 344 -10.23 12.83 34.72
C ASP A 344 -8.98 13.33 33.97
N ARG A 345 -8.89 13.04 32.66
CA ARG A 345 -7.78 13.52 31.82
C ARG A 345 -7.77 15.04 31.73
N MET A 346 -8.95 15.64 31.53
CA MET A 346 -9.07 17.10 31.48
C MET A 346 -8.83 17.75 32.83
N ALA A 347 -9.18 17.12 33.95
CA ALA A 347 -8.83 17.59 35.28
C ALA A 347 -7.30 17.60 35.48
N ARG A 348 -6.61 16.53 35.07
CA ARG A 348 -5.13 16.45 35.10
C ARG A 348 -4.51 17.57 34.27
N VAL A 349 -4.96 17.75 33.04
CA VAL A 349 -4.51 18.84 32.14
C VAL A 349 -4.71 20.19 32.80
N SER A 350 -5.92 20.48 33.31
CA SER A 350 -6.24 21.77 33.93
C SER A 350 -5.33 22.10 35.13
N VAL A 351 -5.02 21.12 35.96
CA VAL A 351 -4.07 21.30 37.07
C VAL A 351 -2.67 21.68 36.55
N LEU A 352 -2.18 20.97 35.53
CA LEU A 352 -0.86 21.22 34.96
C LEU A 352 -0.79 22.53 34.18
N GLU A 353 -1.86 22.91 33.45
CA GLU A 353 -1.96 24.22 32.79
C GLU A 353 -1.89 25.37 33.77
N LYS A 354 -2.65 25.29 34.87
CA LYS A 354 -2.60 26.32 35.94
C LYS A 354 -1.20 26.44 36.54
N ALA A 355 -0.54 25.30 36.80
CA ALA A 355 0.80 25.30 37.31
C ALA A 355 1.84 25.87 36.34
N TYR A 356 1.69 25.52 35.05
CA TYR A 356 2.57 26.03 33.98
C TYR A 356 2.39 27.54 33.78
N LEU A 357 1.13 28.03 33.71
CA LEU A 357 0.83 29.43 33.63
C LEU A 357 1.43 30.24 34.81
N ALA A 358 1.33 29.70 36.05
CA ALA A 358 1.93 30.35 37.21
C ALA A 358 3.46 30.49 37.06
N LYS A 359 4.10 29.50 36.45
CA LYS A 359 5.55 29.53 36.19
C LYS A 359 5.96 30.58 35.16
N ILE A 360 5.15 30.76 34.08
CA ILE A 360 5.47 31.70 33.01
C ILE A 360 4.79 33.07 33.17
N ALA A 361 4.00 33.27 34.23
CA ALA A 361 3.23 34.51 34.43
C ALA A 361 4.12 35.77 34.44
N GLY A 362 5.27 35.68 35.08
CA GLY A 362 6.24 36.79 35.21
C GLY A 362 7.18 36.92 34.00
N ALA A 363 7.22 35.94 33.10
CA ALA A 363 8.13 35.96 31.96
C ALA A 363 7.85 37.14 31.02
N LYS A 364 8.92 37.83 30.65
CA LYS A 364 8.90 39.02 29.75
C LYS A 364 9.55 38.69 28.40
N THR A 365 10.34 37.65 28.33
CA THR A 365 11.11 37.23 27.15
C THR A 365 10.87 35.78 26.79
N ALA A 366 11.08 35.43 25.54
CA ALA A 366 11.05 34.04 25.06
C ALA A 366 12.00 33.15 25.85
N LYS A 367 13.22 33.64 26.12
CA LYS A 367 14.24 32.92 26.90
C LYS A 367 13.75 32.50 28.27
N GLU A 368 13.03 33.39 28.99
CA GLU A 368 12.49 33.07 30.31
C GLU A 368 11.42 31.97 30.26
N VAL A 369 10.70 31.85 29.11
CA VAL A 369 9.79 30.72 28.88
C VAL A 369 10.59 29.45 28.57
N ASP A 370 11.65 29.56 27.77
CA ASP A 370 12.52 28.43 27.41
C ASP A 370 13.18 27.83 28.70
N ASP A 371 13.54 28.65 29.63
CA ASP A 371 14.15 28.23 30.90
C ASP A 371 13.19 27.41 31.81
N VAL A 372 11.88 27.39 31.51
CA VAL A 372 10.86 26.61 32.26
C VAL A 372 10.73 25.18 31.75
N GLY A 373 11.34 24.84 30.60
CA GLY A 373 11.32 23.47 30.12
C GLY A 373 11.34 23.31 28.63
N LEU A 374 10.21 23.00 28.00
CA LEU A 374 10.11 23.00 26.54
C LEU A 374 10.10 24.44 26.02
N GLY A 375 10.87 24.73 24.99
CA GLY A 375 11.01 26.09 24.46
C GLY A 375 9.69 26.70 24.01
N LEU A 376 9.64 28.07 24.00
CA LEU A 376 8.46 28.83 23.61
C LEU A 376 7.91 28.36 22.27
N TRP A 377 8.78 28.20 21.27
CA TRP A 377 8.37 27.77 19.94
C TRP A 377 7.65 26.41 19.97
N SER A 378 8.20 25.43 20.65
CA SER A 378 7.62 24.09 20.77
C SER A 378 6.27 24.11 21.47
N MET A 379 6.16 24.80 22.58
CA MET A 379 4.90 24.94 23.33
C MET A 379 3.83 25.70 22.53
N LYS A 380 4.22 26.79 21.87
CA LYS A 380 3.31 27.55 20.99
C LYS A 380 2.78 26.72 19.85
N THR A 381 3.66 26.04 19.12
CA THR A 381 3.30 25.14 18.00
C THR A 381 2.37 24.04 18.48
N TYR A 382 2.65 23.43 19.62
CA TYR A 382 1.82 22.37 20.20
C TYR A 382 0.40 22.86 20.53
N TYR A 383 0.28 24.01 21.21
CA TYR A 383 -1.02 24.59 21.56
C TYR A 383 -1.79 25.09 20.34
N GLN A 384 -1.12 25.58 19.32
CA GLN A 384 -1.75 25.89 18.02
C GLN A 384 -2.30 24.61 17.35
N GLY A 385 -1.59 23.49 17.46
CA GLY A 385 -2.06 22.19 17.03
C GLY A 385 -3.31 21.73 17.80
N LEU A 386 -3.35 21.91 19.13
CA LEU A 386 -4.54 21.62 19.93
C LEU A 386 -5.74 22.49 19.54
N LEU A 387 -5.52 23.78 19.26
CA LEU A 387 -6.55 24.69 18.78
C LEU A 387 -7.07 24.26 17.41
N HIS A 388 -6.19 23.97 16.47
CA HIS A 388 -6.56 23.52 15.13
C HIS A 388 -7.38 22.22 15.16
N SER A 389 -7.14 21.37 16.16
CA SER A 389 -7.84 20.12 16.37
C SER A 389 -9.06 20.23 17.29
N GLU A 390 -9.49 21.45 17.61
CA GLU A 390 -10.65 21.77 18.46
C GLU A 390 -10.59 21.15 19.87
N LEU A 391 -9.38 20.83 20.35
CA LEU A 391 -9.17 20.33 21.71
C LEU A 391 -9.11 21.42 22.76
N ILE A 392 -8.82 22.66 22.34
CA ILE A 392 -8.87 23.87 23.16
C ILE A 392 -9.66 24.97 22.41
N LEU A 393 -10.13 25.96 23.15
CA LEU A 393 -10.77 27.15 22.57
C LEU A 393 -9.74 28.25 22.26
N PRO A 394 -10.07 29.21 21.38
CA PRO A 394 -9.17 30.32 21.02
C PRO A 394 -8.76 31.20 22.20
N ASP A 395 -9.53 31.23 23.25
CA ASP A 395 -9.28 31.98 24.48
C ASP A 395 -8.53 31.17 25.57
N ASN A 396 -7.95 30.00 25.18
CA ASN A 396 -7.15 29.22 26.12
C ASN A 396 -6.02 30.07 26.71
N PRO A 397 -5.93 30.18 28.04
CA PRO A 397 -5.01 31.15 28.67
C PRO A 397 -3.53 30.79 28.50
N VAL A 398 -3.18 29.51 28.30
CA VAL A 398 -1.80 29.11 28.01
C VAL A 398 -1.42 29.57 26.61
N LEU A 399 -2.27 29.31 25.60
CA LEU A 399 -2.04 29.76 24.22
C LEU A 399 -1.91 31.29 24.17
N ALA A 400 -2.84 32.01 24.77
CA ALA A 400 -2.83 33.47 24.80
C ALA A 400 -1.53 34.03 25.41
N LYS A 401 -1.04 33.42 26.51
CA LYS A 401 0.23 33.82 27.11
C LYS A 401 1.43 33.52 26.21
N LEU A 402 1.46 32.33 25.57
CA LEU A 402 2.54 31.97 24.65
C LEU A 402 2.57 32.87 23.40
N GLU A 403 1.40 33.27 22.90
CA GLU A 403 1.29 34.19 21.76
C GLU A 403 1.65 35.66 22.09
N SER A 404 1.61 36.04 23.37
CA SER A 404 2.04 37.35 23.79
C SER A 404 3.53 37.66 23.61
N PHE A 405 4.33 36.60 23.40
CA PHE A 405 5.76 36.72 23.10
C PHE A 405 5.96 36.82 21.59
N SER A 406 6.56 37.95 21.13
CA SER A 406 7.01 38.09 19.75
C SER A 406 8.13 37.10 19.45
N ASN A 407 8.14 36.56 18.24
CA ASN A 407 9.26 35.70 17.77
C ASN A 407 10.54 36.49 17.65
#